data_9646fa56594f56702c60f914b4707c79
#
_entry.id   9646fa56594f56702c60f914b4707c79
#
_cell.length_a   1.000
_cell.length_b   1.000
_cell.length_c   1.000
_cell.angle_alpha   90.00
_cell.angle_beta   90.00
_cell.angle_gamma   90.00
#
_symmetry.space_group_name_H-M   'P 1'
#
loop_
_entity.id
_entity.type
_entity.pdbx_description
1 polymer ?
#
loop_
_entity_poly.entity_id
_entity_poly.type
_entity_poly.pdbx_seq_one_letter_code
_entity_poly.pdbx_strand_id
1 'polypeptide(L)'
;VRLVGSEMCIRDSLIITATDLDLIFVHKISNVEILEEGKTTTSSSIMYDIVRKISSGSKISFSNPSESKLQLESEKSIFNLNCISASEFPLTDENFNQNEFSIHSKDLLKLLNKCKFSISNDETRHYLSGIFFHQTQVEDKAYLTAAATDSHRMSVSKIRLNNKIEFEPVILPKKTIFQLCSLLEDFEGDVKISNIKSKIKFELNDCILISKLIDGKFPNYIQVIPKENQKKLEIELKPFLNSVDRVASVSLDKKDGVKFNLKKNMLDMSVNNTNSGDGKESLSVKFDHELDISFNSRYLIDVASQLDGDQIEIYLKDTGSPALIRDPADFDSIYVVMPMKG
;
A
#
# COMPACT_ATOMS: atom_id res chain seq x y z
N VAL A 1 -21.68 -1.71 2.41
CA VAL A 1 -21.10 -3.04 2.09
C VAL A 1 -22.13 -4.12 2.34
N ARG A 2 -22.36 -4.98 1.38
CA ARG A 2 -23.34 -6.06 1.44
C ARG A 2 -22.63 -7.41 1.34
N LEU A 3 -23.08 -8.38 2.13
CA LEU A 3 -22.63 -9.78 2.07
C LEU A 3 -23.61 -10.59 1.23
N VAL A 4 -23.12 -11.49 0.38
CA VAL A 4 -23.94 -12.45 -0.36
C VAL A 4 -23.32 -13.83 -0.21
N GLY A 5 -24.13 -14.83 0.09
CA GLY A 5 -23.78 -16.22 -0.14
C GLY A 5 -24.03 -16.54 -1.62
N SER A 6 -23.05 -17.09 -2.34
CA SER A 6 -23.07 -17.26 -3.79
C SER A 6 -23.28 -18.69 -4.28
N GLU A 7 -23.72 -18.76 -5.53
CA GLU A 7 -23.85 -19.97 -6.35
C GLU A 7 -22.51 -20.61 -6.66
N MET A 8 -22.17 -21.62 -5.99
CA MET A 8 -21.65 -22.88 -6.56
C MET A 8 -21.61 -23.89 -5.43
N CYS A 9 -22.65 -24.70 -5.42
CA CYS A 9 -22.80 -25.78 -4.48
C CYS A 9 -21.72 -26.81 -4.69
N ILE A 10 -20.62 -26.62 -4.02
CA ILE A 10 -19.82 -27.72 -3.54
C ILE A 10 -20.32 -27.93 -2.13
N ARG A 11 -20.87 -29.07 -1.82
CA ARG A 11 -21.61 -29.40 -0.59
C ARG A 11 -20.94 -29.09 0.76
N ASP A 12 -19.77 -28.43 0.75
CA ASP A 12 -18.91 -28.26 1.92
C ASP A 12 -18.27 -26.89 2.07
N SER A 13 -18.80 -25.82 1.45
CA SER A 13 -18.19 -24.49 1.56
C SER A 13 -19.19 -23.35 1.61
N LEU A 14 -18.90 -22.37 2.46
CA LEU A 14 -19.58 -21.07 2.53
C LEU A 14 -18.76 -20.03 1.77
N ILE A 15 -19.37 -19.35 0.81
CA ILE A 15 -18.74 -18.25 0.09
C ILE A 15 -19.30 -16.93 0.62
N ILE A 16 -18.42 -16.08 1.12
CA ILE A 16 -18.73 -14.72 1.58
C ILE A 16 -18.23 -13.73 0.54
N THR A 17 -19.14 -12.94 -0.03
CA THR A 17 -18.80 -11.88 -0.95
C THR A 17 -19.17 -10.52 -0.34
N ALA A 18 -18.24 -9.60 -0.31
CA ALA A 18 -18.45 -8.23 0.17
C ALA A 18 -18.05 -7.21 -0.90
N THR A 19 -18.80 -6.13 -1.03
CA THR A 19 -18.48 -5.05 -1.98
C THR A 19 -18.90 -3.69 -1.46
N ASP A 20 -18.16 -2.67 -1.90
CA ASP A 20 -18.52 -1.25 -1.77
C ASP A 20 -18.63 -0.57 -3.14
N LEU A 21 -18.76 -1.38 -4.22
CA LEU A 21 -18.83 -1.02 -5.63
C LEU A 21 -17.47 -0.70 -6.29
N ASP A 22 -16.42 -0.42 -5.52
CA ASP A 22 -15.05 -0.20 -6.02
C ASP A 22 -14.15 -1.39 -5.76
N LEU A 23 -14.40 -2.08 -4.65
CA LEU A 23 -13.75 -3.33 -4.27
C LEU A 23 -14.79 -4.44 -4.16
N ILE A 24 -14.40 -5.63 -4.59
CA ILE A 24 -15.12 -6.88 -4.34
C ILE A 24 -14.15 -7.81 -3.64
N PHE A 25 -14.55 -8.31 -2.49
CA PHE A 25 -13.82 -9.30 -1.73
C PHE A 25 -14.62 -10.61 -1.70
N VAL A 26 -14.00 -11.71 -2.06
CA VAL A 26 -14.61 -13.05 -2.02
C VAL A 26 -13.75 -13.93 -1.16
N HIS A 27 -14.35 -14.60 -0.19
CA HIS A 27 -13.66 -15.57 0.65
C HIS A 27 -14.46 -16.87 0.72
N LYS A 28 -13.77 -17.98 0.44
CA LYS A 28 -14.30 -19.32 0.54
C LYS A 28 -13.91 -19.94 1.87
N ILE A 29 -14.90 -20.29 2.68
CA ILE A 29 -14.72 -20.98 3.96
C ILE A 29 -15.06 -22.45 3.74
N SER A 30 -14.07 -23.32 3.84
CA SER A 30 -14.22 -24.76 3.76
C SER A 30 -14.55 -25.35 5.13
N ASN A 31 -14.93 -26.64 5.18
CA ASN A 31 -15.28 -27.37 6.41
C ASN A 31 -16.49 -26.78 7.15
N VAL A 32 -17.50 -26.36 6.42
CA VAL A 32 -18.79 -25.95 6.95
C VAL A 32 -19.83 -27.03 6.66
N GLU A 33 -20.78 -27.23 7.56
CA GLU A 33 -21.90 -28.14 7.38
C GLU A 33 -23.03 -27.40 6.65
N ILE A 34 -23.33 -27.79 5.42
CA ILE A 34 -24.43 -27.22 4.63
C ILE A 34 -25.62 -28.19 4.69
N LEU A 35 -26.67 -27.74 5.36
CA LEU A 35 -27.92 -28.49 5.48
C LEU A 35 -28.84 -28.24 4.29
N GLU A 36 -28.89 -27.01 3.82
CA GLU A 36 -29.67 -26.54 2.67
C GLU A 36 -28.89 -25.47 1.91
N GLU A 37 -28.90 -25.60 0.60
CA GLU A 37 -28.23 -24.64 -0.29
C GLU A 37 -29.08 -23.36 -0.42
N GLY A 38 -28.44 -22.21 -0.40
CA GLY A 38 -29.14 -20.93 -0.54
C GLY A 38 -28.22 -19.74 -0.65
N LYS A 39 -28.82 -18.59 -0.98
CA LYS A 39 -28.15 -17.31 -1.11
C LYS A 39 -28.91 -16.25 -0.33
N THR A 40 -28.18 -15.39 0.36
CA THR A 40 -28.79 -14.27 1.09
C THR A 40 -27.85 -13.09 1.12
N THR A 41 -28.37 -11.92 1.44
CA THR A 41 -27.56 -10.71 1.63
C THR A 41 -27.87 -10.10 2.98
N THR A 42 -26.88 -9.44 3.57
CA THR A 42 -27.11 -8.66 4.78
C THR A 42 -26.10 -7.51 4.88
N SER A 43 -26.29 -6.62 5.85
CA SER A 43 -25.34 -5.56 6.12
C SER A 43 -24.03 -6.13 6.67
N SER A 44 -22.92 -5.88 5.98
CA SER A 44 -21.60 -6.34 6.41
C SER A 44 -21.16 -5.70 7.73
N SER A 45 -21.50 -4.44 7.98
CA SER A 45 -21.14 -3.76 9.23
C SER A 45 -21.83 -4.40 10.43
N ILE A 46 -23.12 -4.72 10.29
CA ILE A 46 -23.87 -5.40 11.36
C ILE A 46 -23.35 -6.82 11.56
N MET A 47 -23.13 -7.57 10.48
CA MET A 47 -22.56 -8.91 10.53
C MET A 47 -21.19 -8.90 11.23
N TYR A 48 -20.31 -8.01 10.84
CA TYR A 48 -18.99 -7.84 11.46
C TYR A 48 -19.10 -7.52 12.96
N ASP A 49 -20.00 -6.59 13.33
CA ASP A 49 -20.18 -6.20 14.73
C ASP A 49 -20.73 -7.33 15.60
N ILE A 50 -21.52 -8.23 15.05
CA ILE A 50 -22.02 -9.43 15.74
C ILE A 50 -20.89 -10.46 15.88
N VAL A 51 -20.30 -10.85 14.73
CA VAL A 51 -19.33 -11.96 14.69
C VAL A 51 -18.10 -11.66 15.55
N ARG A 52 -17.57 -10.43 15.54
CA ARG A 52 -16.41 -10.06 16.36
C ARG A 52 -16.66 -10.11 17.87
N LYS A 53 -17.93 -10.14 18.31
CA LYS A 53 -18.33 -10.22 19.73
C LYS A 53 -18.71 -11.62 20.17
N ILE A 54 -18.83 -12.56 19.24
CA ILE A 54 -19.01 -13.97 19.53
C ILE A 54 -17.68 -14.53 20.05
N SER A 55 -17.75 -15.41 21.05
CA SER A 55 -16.58 -16.03 21.66
C SER A 55 -15.82 -16.88 20.61
N SER A 56 -14.50 -16.79 20.63
CA SER A 56 -13.67 -17.61 19.73
C SER A 56 -13.92 -19.11 19.94
N GLY A 57 -14.10 -19.85 18.84
CA GLY A 57 -14.37 -21.28 18.86
C GLY A 57 -15.86 -21.65 18.99
N SER A 58 -16.77 -20.67 19.14
CA SER A 58 -18.21 -20.94 19.16
C SER A 58 -18.72 -21.36 17.78
N LYS A 59 -19.65 -22.30 17.74
CA LYS A 59 -20.37 -22.67 16.52
C LYS A 59 -21.35 -21.55 16.15
N ILE A 60 -21.34 -21.16 14.87
CA ILE A 60 -22.31 -20.21 14.31
C ILE A 60 -23.16 -20.95 13.27
N SER A 61 -24.47 -20.82 13.36
CA SER A 61 -25.40 -21.33 12.37
C SER A 61 -26.17 -20.19 11.70
N PHE A 62 -26.38 -20.34 10.40
CA PHE A 62 -27.13 -19.42 9.57
C PHE A 62 -28.37 -20.13 9.03
N SER A 63 -29.52 -19.45 9.06
CA SER A 63 -30.75 -19.95 8.43
C SER A 63 -31.55 -18.76 7.87
N ASN A 64 -32.40 -19.05 6.89
CA ASN A 64 -33.31 -18.06 6.30
C ASN A 64 -34.75 -18.39 6.68
N PRO A 65 -35.28 -17.92 7.81
CA PRO A 65 -36.66 -18.17 8.20
C PRO A 65 -37.67 -17.51 7.25
N SER A 66 -37.25 -16.52 6.46
CA SER A 66 -38.00 -15.94 5.34
C SER A 66 -37.06 -15.30 4.34
N GLU A 67 -37.51 -14.99 3.12
CA GLU A 67 -36.71 -14.35 2.06
C GLU A 67 -36.08 -13.00 2.49
N SER A 68 -36.69 -12.30 3.45
CA SER A 68 -36.23 -11.01 3.93
C SER A 68 -35.42 -11.06 5.24
N LYS A 69 -35.14 -12.25 5.78
CA LYS A 69 -34.48 -12.42 7.08
C LYS A 69 -33.40 -13.49 7.02
N LEU A 70 -32.22 -13.13 7.53
CA LEU A 70 -31.15 -14.05 7.88
C LEU A 70 -31.11 -14.19 9.40
N GLN A 71 -31.28 -15.38 9.92
CA GLN A 71 -31.08 -15.69 11.32
C GLN A 71 -29.66 -16.23 11.52
N LEU A 72 -28.96 -15.63 12.47
CA LEU A 72 -27.65 -16.06 12.95
C LEU A 72 -27.82 -16.53 14.40
N GLU A 73 -27.42 -17.74 14.67
CA GLU A 73 -27.46 -18.32 16.02
C GLU A 73 -26.06 -18.71 16.47
N SER A 74 -25.73 -18.39 17.71
CA SER A 74 -24.53 -18.85 18.37
C SER A 74 -24.78 -18.98 19.87
N GLU A 75 -24.58 -20.19 20.41
CA GLU A 75 -24.85 -20.53 21.82
C GLU A 75 -26.27 -20.15 22.25
N LYS A 76 -26.41 -19.09 23.05
CA LYS A 76 -27.70 -18.56 23.55
C LYS A 76 -28.16 -17.31 22.82
N SER A 77 -27.42 -16.89 21.81
CA SER A 77 -27.68 -15.63 21.09
C SER A 77 -28.34 -15.92 19.74
N ILE A 78 -29.42 -15.21 19.45
CA ILE A 78 -30.15 -15.27 18.18
C ILE A 78 -30.26 -13.85 17.63
N PHE A 79 -29.83 -13.66 16.40
CA PHE A 79 -29.90 -12.39 15.67
C PHE A 79 -30.71 -12.57 14.39
N ASN A 80 -31.70 -11.71 14.16
CA ASN A 80 -32.50 -11.70 12.95
C ASN A 80 -32.14 -10.45 12.13
N LEU A 81 -31.41 -10.63 11.03
CA LEU A 81 -30.90 -9.56 10.20
C LEU A 81 -31.83 -9.38 8.98
N ASN A 82 -32.02 -8.11 8.59
CA ASN A 82 -32.73 -7.82 7.36
C ASN A 82 -31.88 -8.16 6.14
N CYS A 83 -32.54 -8.80 5.17
CA CYS A 83 -31.93 -9.16 3.88
C CYS A 83 -32.62 -8.38 2.77
N ILE A 84 -31.89 -8.22 1.67
CA ILE A 84 -32.44 -7.86 0.35
C ILE A 84 -32.20 -9.05 -0.57
N SER A 85 -32.93 -9.07 -1.69
CA SER A 85 -32.77 -10.15 -2.66
C SER A 85 -31.32 -10.32 -3.12
N ALA A 86 -30.83 -11.54 -3.16
CA ALA A 86 -29.49 -11.85 -3.66
C ALA A 86 -29.32 -11.44 -5.14
N SER A 87 -30.42 -11.38 -5.92
CA SER A 87 -30.41 -10.91 -7.31
C SER A 87 -30.09 -9.42 -7.46
N GLU A 88 -30.23 -8.62 -6.41
CA GLU A 88 -29.87 -7.20 -6.39
C GLU A 88 -28.40 -6.95 -6.03
N PHE A 89 -27.65 -7.99 -5.73
CA PHE A 89 -26.24 -7.84 -5.41
C PHE A 89 -25.42 -7.61 -6.70
N PRO A 90 -24.57 -6.60 -6.74
CA PRO A 90 -23.80 -6.24 -7.92
C PRO A 90 -22.63 -7.22 -8.13
N LEU A 91 -22.90 -8.39 -8.68
CA LEU A 91 -21.85 -9.30 -9.17
C LEU A 91 -21.43 -8.87 -10.58
N THR A 92 -20.17 -8.97 -10.88
CA THR A 92 -19.64 -8.75 -12.24
C THR A 92 -19.07 -10.08 -12.74
N ASP A 93 -19.72 -10.64 -13.77
CA ASP A 93 -19.24 -11.83 -14.49
C ASP A 93 -18.15 -11.43 -15.50
N GLU A 94 -17.05 -10.85 -15.02
CA GLU A 94 -15.96 -10.46 -15.88
C GLU A 94 -14.93 -11.57 -16.02
N ASN A 95 -14.49 -11.82 -17.24
CA ASN A 95 -13.52 -12.86 -17.53
C ASN A 95 -12.09 -12.30 -17.39
N PHE A 96 -11.40 -12.68 -16.31
CA PHE A 96 -10.02 -12.31 -16.00
C PHE A 96 -8.99 -13.33 -16.53
N ASN A 97 -9.39 -14.28 -17.39
CA ASN A 97 -8.53 -15.40 -17.79
C ASN A 97 -7.41 -15.03 -18.78
N GLN A 98 -7.21 -13.76 -19.07
CA GLN A 98 -6.13 -13.29 -19.93
C GLN A 98 -5.04 -12.63 -19.08
N ASN A 99 -3.77 -12.92 -19.40
CA ASN A 99 -2.59 -12.27 -18.79
C ASN A 99 -2.43 -12.50 -17.27
N GLU A 100 -2.67 -13.74 -16.81
CA GLU A 100 -2.43 -14.12 -15.41
C GLU A 100 -0.93 -14.37 -15.17
N PHE A 101 -0.42 -13.85 -14.05
CA PHE A 101 0.91 -14.16 -13.55
C PHE A 101 0.91 -14.28 -12.03
N SER A 102 1.94 -14.89 -11.48
CA SER A 102 2.05 -15.11 -10.04
C SER A 102 3.28 -14.43 -9.45
N ILE A 103 3.12 -13.90 -8.25
CA ILE A 103 4.18 -13.29 -7.46
C ILE A 103 4.06 -13.79 -6.02
N HIS A 104 5.19 -14.06 -5.38
CA HIS A 104 5.19 -14.44 -3.97
C HIS A 104 4.68 -13.29 -3.09
N SER A 105 3.83 -13.61 -2.10
CA SER A 105 3.16 -12.63 -1.24
C SER A 105 4.12 -11.67 -0.54
N LYS A 106 5.27 -12.16 -0.05
CA LYS A 106 6.30 -11.33 0.61
C LYS A 106 6.91 -10.30 -0.34
N ASP A 107 7.14 -10.68 -1.61
CA ASP A 107 7.70 -9.77 -2.61
C ASP A 107 6.68 -8.70 -3.00
N LEU A 108 5.41 -9.09 -3.19
CA LEU A 108 4.33 -8.16 -3.47
C LEU A 108 4.11 -7.18 -2.30
N LEU A 109 4.08 -7.69 -1.07
CA LEU A 109 3.93 -6.86 0.13
C LEU A 109 5.09 -5.87 0.27
N LYS A 110 6.33 -6.33 0.07
CA LYS A 110 7.52 -5.46 0.06
C LYS A 110 7.37 -4.36 -0.99
N LEU A 111 7.03 -4.71 -2.22
CA LEU A 111 6.87 -3.77 -3.33
C LEU A 111 5.86 -2.67 -3.00
N LEU A 112 4.70 -3.04 -2.45
CA LEU A 112 3.66 -2.10 -2.08
C LEU A 112 4.06 -1.22 -0.89
N ASN A 113 4.66 -1.81 0.15
CA ASN A 113 5.09 -1.08 1.34
C ASN A 113 6.13 0.00 1.02
N LYS A 114 7.09 -0.32 0.13
CA LYS A 114 8.12 0.63 -0.32
C LYS A 114 7.55 1.85 -1.04
N CYS A 115 6.30 1.78 -1.55
CA CYS A 115 5.72 2.87 -2.36
C CYS A 115 4.50 3.54 -1.70
N LYS A 116 3.69 2.82 -0.90
CA LYS A 116 2.37 3.29 -0.45
C LYS A 116 2.38 4.62 0.32
N PHE A 117 3.47 4.97 1.00
CA PHE A 117 3.57 6.21 1.77
C PHE A 117 3.71 7.47 0.90
N SER A 118 4.11 7.32 -0.37
CA SER A 118 4.24 8.41 -1.34
C SER A 118 2.98 8.68 -2.15
N ILE A 119 1.88 7.96 -1.90
CA ILE A 119 0.60 8.17 -2.59
C ILE A 119 0.04 9.56 -2.23
N SER A 120 -0.44 10.29 -3.23
CA SER A 120 -1.08 11.59 -3.04
C SER A 120 -2.42 11.48 -2.32
N ASN A 121 -2.71 12.46 -1.47
CA ASN A 121 -4.03 12.68 -0.88
C ASN A 121 -4.83 13.80 -1.58
N ASP A 122 -4.29 14.34 -2.67
CA ASP A 122 -4.92 15.42 -3.44
C ASP A 122 -5.94 14.82 -4.43
N GLU A 123 -7.22 14.94 -4.11
CA GLU A 123 -8.31 14.41 -4.91
C GLU A 123 -8.44 15.07 -6.30
N THR A 124 -7.87 16.27 -6.47
CA THR A 124 -7.89 16.95 -7.78
C THR A 124 -6.97 16.29 -8.78
N ARG A 125 -5.96 15.55 -8.31
CA ARG A 125 -5.01 14.78 -9.11
C ARG A 125 -5.19 13.29 -8.86
N HIS A 126 -6.41 12.79 -9.12
CA HIS A 126 -6.79 11.41 -8.84
C HIS A 126 -5.81 10.36 -9.40
N TYR A 127 -5.16 10.62 -10.54
CA TYR A 127 -4.14 9.74 -11.12
C TYR A 127 -2.87 9.59 -10.27
N LEU A 128 -2.67 10.41 -9.23
CA LEU A 128 -1.62 10.27 -8.21
C LEU A 128 -2.12 9.61 -6.91
N SER A 129 -3.43 9.35 -6.80
CA SER A 129 -4.02 8.77 -5.58
C SER A 129 -3.89 7.25 -5.52
N GLY A 130 -2.84 6.72 -6.13
CA GLY A 130 -2.56 5.28 -6.18
C GLY A 130 -1.11 4.97 -6.50
N ILE A 131 -0.82 3.67 -6.65
CA ILE A 131 0.48 3.17 -7.12
C ILE A 131 0.36 2.84 -8.61
N PHE A 132 1.28 3.37 -9.40
CA PHE A 132 1.47 2.98 -10.79
C PHE A 132 2.22 1.67 -10.86
N PHE A 133 1.55 0.65 -11.38
CA PHE A 133 2.00 -0.72 -11.43
C PHE A 133 2.23 -1.12 -12.88
N HIS A 134 3.44 -1.45 -13.25
CA HIS A 134 3.80 -1.70 -14.65
C HIS A 134 5.04 -2.57 -14.78
N GLN A 135 5.21 -3.17 -15.95
CA GLN A 135 6.42 -3.90 -16.25
C GLN A 135 7.52 -2.94 -16.73
N THR A 136 8.72 -3.14 -16.23
CA THR A 136 9.94 -2.51 -16.76
C THR A 136 10.96 -3.56 -17.20
N GLN A 137 11.89 -3.16 -18.05
CA GLN A 137 12.98 -4.00 -18.49
C GLN A 137 14.30 -3.29 -18.19
N VAL A 138 15.21 -3.99 -17.54
CA VAL A 138 16.57 -3.52 -17.28
C VAL A 138 17.52 -4.59 -17.82
N GLU A 139 18.31 -4.24 -18.82
CA GLU A 139 19.06 -5.20 -19.63
C GLU A 139 18.08 -6.26 -20.17
N ASP A 140 18.36 -7.55 -20.01
CA ASP A 140 17.49 -8.64 -20.46
C ASP A 140 16.55 -9.17 -19.36
N LYS A 141 16.42 -8.44 -18.24
CA LYS A 141 15.62 -8.87 -17.10
C LYS A 141 14.31 -8.08 -17.02
N ALA A 142 13.20 -8.79 -16.85
CA ALA A 142 11.88 -8.20 -16.63
C ALA A 142 11.65 -7.96 -15.13
N TYR A 143 11.00 -6.84 -14.82
CA TYR A 143 10.63 -6.45 -13.45
C TYR A 143 9.18 -6.00 -13.43
N LEU A 144 8.49 -6.32 -12.34
CA LEU A 144 7.29 -5.60 -11.97
C LEU A 144 7.71 -4.41 -11.13
N THR A 145 7.29 -3.22 -11.53
CA THR A 145 7.69 -1.96 -10.93
C THR A 145 6.47 -1.24 -10.38
N ALA A 146 6.60 -0.74 -9.18
CA ALA A 146 5.65 0.14 -8.51
C ALA A 146 6.24 1.54 -8.40
N ALA A 147 5.47 2.57 -8.72
CA ALA A 147 5.84 3.96 -8.53
C ALA A 147 4.70 4.76 -7.90
N ALA A 148 5.00 5.62 -6.95
CA ALA A 148 4.04 6.52 -6.33
C ALA A 148 4.67 7.90 -6.10
N THR A 149 3.87 8.95 -6.20
CA THR A 149 4.32 10.33 -5.95
C THR A 149 3.16 11.23 -5.52
N ASP A 150 3.45 12.19 -4.66
CA ASP A 150 2.56 13.29 -4.29
C ASP A 150 3.03 14.65 -4.87
N SER A 151 4.00 14.63 -5.80
CA SER A 151 4.70 15.77 -6.42
C SER A 151 5.79 16.40 -5.55
N HIS A 152 5.89 16.08 -4.28
CA HIS A 152 6.94 16.55 -3.37
C HIS A 152 7.94 15.47 -3.03
N ARG A 153 7.51 14.24 -3.13
CA ARG A 153 8.33 13.03 -2.99
C ARG A 153 7.88 11.96 -3.95
N MET A 154 8.73 11.01 -4.21
CA MET A 154 8.46 9.88 -5.07
C MET A 154 9.17 8.65 -4.54
N SER A 155 8.52 7.51 -4.63
CA SER A 155 9.11 6.19 -4.40
C SER A 155 8.92 5.31 -5.61
N VAL A 156 9.95 4.56 -5.94
CA VAL A 156 9.95 3.55 -6.99
C VAL A 156 10.60 2.31 -6.42
N SER A 157 9.93 1.18 -6.56
CA SER A 157 10.48 -0.13 -6.20
C SER A 157 10.16 -1.13 -7.28
N LYS A 158 11.01 -2.14 -7.44
CA LYS A 158 10.83 -3.18 -8.46
C LYS A 158 11.19 -4.54 -7.91
N ILE A 159 10.53 -5.57 -8.41
CA ILE A 159 10.85 -6.98 -8.14
C ILE A 159 11.10 -7.69 -9.46
N ARG A 160 12.08 -8.59 -9.46
CA ARG A 160 12.42 -9.35 -10.65
C ARG A 160 11.34 -10.37 -10.96
N LEU A 161 10.92 -10.43 -12.21
CA LEU A 161 10.03 -11.45 -12.73
C LEU A 161 10.83 -12.62 -13.31
N ASN A 162 10.36 -13.83 -13.11
CA ASN A 162 10.99 -15.03 -13.69
C ASN A 162 10.84 -15.06 -15.21
N ASN A 163 9.72 -14.57 -15.72
CA ASN A 163 9.42 -14.48 -17.15
C ASN A 163 8.87 -13.09 -17.48
N LYS A 164 9.01 -12.71 -18.76
CA LYS A 164 8.28 -11.54 -19.27
C LYS A 164 6.78 -11.84 -19.22
N ILE A 165 6.02 -10.92 -18.70
CA ILE A 165 4.56 -11.00 -18.63
C ILE A 165 3.94 -10.01 -19.63
N GLU A 166 2.75 -10.29 -20.10
CA GLU A 166 1.93 -9.32 -20.84
C GLU A 166 1.03 -8.61 -19.82
N PHE A 167 1.51 -7.51 -19.27
CA PHE A 167 0.81 -6.75 -18.26
C PHE A 167 0.67 -5.29 -18.69
N GLU A 168 -0.56 -4.83 -18.88
CA GLU A 168 -0.80 -3.43 -19.17
C GLU A 168 -0.58 -2.57 -17.91
N PRO A 169 0.07 -1.39 -18.06
CA PRO A 169 0.28 -0.49 -16.95
C PRO A 169 -1.05 -0.05 -16.32
N VAL A 170 -1.14 -0.09 -14.99
CA VAL A 170 -2.36 0.25 -14.25
C VAL A 170 -2.03 1.15 -13.06
N ILE A 171 -3.03 1.92 -12.59
CA ILE A 171 -2.92 2.68 -11.34
C ILE A 171 -3.84 2.03 -10.31
N LEU A 172 -3.23 1.40 -9.30
CA LEU A 172 -3.93 0.76 -8.20
C LEU A 172 -4.40 1.82 -7.20
N PRO A 173 -5.69 1.89 -6.87
CA PRO A 173 -6.20 2.85 -5.90
C PRO A 173 -5.59 2.65 -4.50
N LYS A 174 -5.41 3.74 -3.77
CA LYS A 174 -4.90 3.73 -2.39
C LYS A 174 -5.64 2.73 -1.50
N LYS A 175 -6.97 2.70 -1.56
CA LYS A 175 -7.81 1.78 -0.78
C LYS A 175 -7.48 0.32 -1.07
N THR A 176 -7.34 -0.04 -2.34
CA THR A 176 -6.95 -1.39 -2.78
C THR A 176 -5.61 -1.81 -2.21
N ILE A 177 -4.63 -0.90 -2.26
CA ILE A 177 -3.27 -1.15 -1.77
C ILE A 177 -3.27 -1.48 -0.28
N PHE A 178 -3.99 -0.70 0.54
CA PHE A 178 -4.07 -0.93 1.98
C PHE A 178 -4.79 -2.23 2.32
N GLN A 179 -5.89 -2.56 1.63
CA GLN A 179 -6.59 -3.82 1.82
C GLN A 179 -5.73 -5.01 1.39
N LEU A 180 -5.05 -4.90 0.24
CA LEU A 180 -4.16 -5.95 -0.24
C LEU A 180 -2.98 -6.17 0.72
N CYS A 181 -2.34 -5.10 1.21
CA CYS A 181 -1.28 -5.23 2.22
C CYS A 181 -1.77 -5.98 3.46
N SER A 182 -2.95 -5.63 3.99
CA SER A 182 -3.52 -6.32 5.15
C SER A 182 -3.76 -7.80 4.90
N LEU A 183 -4.23 -8.18 3.70
CA LEU A 183 -4.40 -9.60 3.33
C LEU A 183 -3.06 -10.33 3.20
N LEU A 184 -2.03 -9.64 2.70
CA LEU A 184 -0.71 -10.22 2.47
C LEU A 184 0.10 -10.41 3.76
N GLU A 185 -0.18 -9.64 4.83
CA GLU A 185 0.49 -9.77 6.13
C GLU A 185 0.28 -11.16 6.76
N ASP A 186 -0.91 -11.73 6.58
CA ASP A 186 -1.29 -13.03 7.13
C ASP A 186 -1.23 -14.17 6.11
N PHE A 187 -0.81 -13.89 4.86
CA PHE A 187 -0.79 -14.86 3.78
C PHE A 187 0.64 -15.21 3.34
N GLU A 188 0.94 -16.51 3.29
CA GLU A 188 2.20 -17.02 2.73
C GLU A 188 1.91 -17.92 1.53
N GLY A 189 2.39 -17.52 0.35
CA GLY A 189 2.19 -18.26 -0.89
C GLY A 189 2.23 -17.33 -2.11
N ASP A 190 1.91 -17.90 -3.25
CA ASP A 190 1.85 -17.16 -4.51
C ASP A 190 0.50 -16.48 -4.68
N VAL A 191 0.54 -15.20 -5.03
CA VAL A 191 -0.61 -14.38 -5.38
C VAL A 191 -0.73 -14.39 -6.89
N LYS A 192 -1.85 -14.85 -7.42
CA LYS A 192 -2.16 -14.73 -8.85
C LYS A 192 -2.75 -13.38 -9.13
N ILE A 193 -2.23 -12.72 -10.14
CA ILE A 193 -2.63 -11.38 -10.55
C ILE A 193 -3.09 -11.43 -11.99
N SER A 194 -4.26 -10.89 -12.25
CA SER A 194 -4.79 -10.71 -13.61
C SER A 194 -5.54 -9.39 -13.71
N ASN A 195 -5.47 -8.72 -14.86
CA ASN A 195 -6.17 -7.47 -15.06
C ASN A 195 -6.94 -7.46 -16.38
N ILE A 196 -7.98 -6.66 -16.38
CA ILE A 196 -8.69 -6.19 -17.56
C ILE A 196 -8.59 -4.66 -17.58
N LYS A 197 -9.07 -4.03 -18.64
CA LYS A 197 -8.93 -2.58 -18.85
C LYS A 197 -9.32 -1.70 -17.64
N SER A 198 -10.35 -2.09 -16.89
CA SER A 198 -10.93 -1.27 -15.81
C SER A 198 -10.77 -1.87 -14.40
N LYS A 199 -10.32 -3.10 -14.30
CA LYS A 199 -10.22 -3.84 -13.02
C LYS A 199 -9.01 -4.72 -12.95
N ILE A 200 -8.58 -5.02 -11.72
CA ILE A 200 -7.52 -5.98 -11.39
C ILE A 200 -8.04 -6.96 -10.36
N LYS A 201 -7.60 -8.20 -10.48
CA LYS A 201 -7.92 -9.31 -9.57
C LYS A 201 -6.64 -9.84 -8.94
N PHE A 202 -6.71 -10.08 -7.64
CA PHE A 202 -5.69 -10.77 -6.84
C PHE A 202 -6.32 -12.01 -6.23
N GLU A 203 -5.74 -13.19 -6.46
CA GLU A 203 -6.18 -14.44 -5.89
C GLU A 203 -5.14 -14.95 -4.89
N LEU A 204 -5.57 -15.19 -3.66
CA LEU A 204 -4.77 -15.64 -2.52
C LEU A 204 -5.44 -16.90 -1.95
N ASN A 205 -5.17 -18.09 -2.50
CA ASN A 205 -5.87 -19.35 -2.14
C ASN A 205 -7.40 -19.19 -2.12
N ASP A 206 -7.98 -19.15 -0.93
CA ASP A 206 -9.44 -19.06 -0.72
C ASP A 206 -9.98 -17.62 -0.74
N CYS A 207 -9.11 -16.62 -0.93
CA CYS A 207 -9.47 -15.22 -0.98
C CYS A 207 -9.27 -14.61 -2.37
N ILE A 208 -10.24 -13.84 -2.85
CA ILE A 208 -10.13 -13.07 -4.08
C ILE A 208 -10.44 -11.61 -3.77
N LEU A 209 -9.56 -10.72 -4.20
CA LEU A 209 -9.78 -9.27 -4.17
C LEU A 209 -9.85 -8.75 -5.60
N ILE A 210 -10.97 -8.14 -5.97
CA ILE A 210 -11.13 -7.46 -7.26
C ILE A 210 -11.28 -5.97 -6.98
N SER A 211 -10.55 -5.16 -7.71
CA SER A 211 -10.57 -3.69 -7.58
C SER A 211 -10.80 -3.02 -8.91
N LYS A 212 -11.60 -1.96 -8.92
CA LYS A 212 -11.53 -0.97 -10.00
C LYS A 212 -10.15 -0.33 -10.02
N LEU A 213 -9.71 0.07 -11.21
CA LEU A 213 -8.48 0.80 -11.45
C LEU A 213 -8.77 2.30 -11.55
N ILE A 214 -7.78 3.12 -11.24
CA ILE A 214 -7.87 4.56 -11.48
C ILE A 214 -7.66 4.80 -12.98
N ASP A 215 -8.62 5.44 -13.60
CA ASP A 215 -8.50 5.91 -14.99
C ASP A 215 -7.61 7.16 -15.02
N GLY A 216 -6.67 7.19 -15.94
CA GLY A 216 -5.76 8.30 -16.12
C GLY A 216 -4.36 7.87 -16.53
N LYS A 217 -3.52 8.86 -16.83
CA LYS A 217 -2.13 8.64 -17.20
C LYS A 217 -1.20 9.06 -16.07
N PHE A 218 -0.47 8.10 -15.50
CA PHE A 218 0.57 8.41 -14.54
C PHE A 218 1.70 9.21 -15.20
N PRO A 219 2.28 10.23 -14.53
CA PRO A 219 3.34 11.04 -15.11
C PRO A 219 4.59 10.21 -15.42
N ASN A 220 5.41 10.70 -16.36
CA ASN A 220 6.69 10.06 -16.67
C ASN A 220 7.69 10.31 -15.52
N TYR A 221 7.59 9.50 -14.49
CA TYR A 221 8.37 9.60 -13.27
C TYR A 221 9.87 9.37 -13.50
N ILE A 222 10.26 8.64 -14.57
CA ILE A 222 11.68 8.34 -14.88
C ILE A 222 12.46 9.63 -15.14
N GLN A 223 11.80 10.65 -15.71
CA GLN A 223 12.44 11.94 -15.98
C GLN A 223 12.71 12.77 -14.73
N VAL A 224 12.02 12.46 -13.64
CA VAL A 224 12.16 13.17 -12.34
C VAL A 224 13.28 12.59 -11.50
N ILE A 225 13.75 11.37 -11.79
CA ILE A 225 14.84 10.73 -11.07
C ILE A 225 16.14 11.50 -11.33
N PRO A 226 16.79 12.07 -10.30
CA PRO A 226 18.03 12.82 -10.47
C PRO A 226 19.15 11.93 -11.00
N LYS A 227 19.84 12.39 -12.05
CA LYS A 227 20.97 11.65 -12.67
C LYS A 227 22.32 12.30 -12.39
N GLU A 228 22.31 13.57 -11.99
CA GLU A 228 23.51 14.41 -11.83
C GLU A 228 23.88 14.69 -10.37
N ASN A 229 23.26 14.04 -9.43
CA ASN A 229 23.54 14.21 -8.01
C ASN A 229 24.82 13.46 -7.64
N GLN A 230 25.94 14.18 -7.56
CA GLN A 230 27.27 13.60 -7.34
C GLN A 230 27.75 13.70 -5.89
N LYS A 231 27.13 14.56 -5.07
CA LYS A 231 27.50 14.73 -3.66
C LYS A 231 26.82 13.65 -2.84
N LYS A 232 27.55 12.59 -2.52
CA LYS A 232 27.05 11.45 -1.75
C LYS A 232 27.22 11.70 -0.27
N LEU A 233 26.13 11.63 0.48
CA LEU A 233 26.05 11.67 1.92
C LEU A 233 25.70 10.25 2.44
N GLU A 234 26.55 9.67 3.26
CA GLU A 234 26.32 8.38 3.92
C GLU A 234 26.13 8.58 5.42
N ILE A 235 25.05 8.05 5.96
CA ILE A 235 24.67 8.20 7.37
C ILE A 235 24.18 6.86 7.91
N GLU A 236 24.44 6.57 9.16
CA GLU A 236 23.78 5.47 9.87
C GLU A 236 22.28 5.74 10.01
N LEU A 237 21.45 4.80 9.55
CA LEU A 237 20.00 4.97 9.41
C LEU A 237 19.32 5.29 10.75
N LYS A 238 19.58 4.51 11.77
CA LYS A 238 18.91 4.62 13.07
C LYS A 238 19.22 5.93 13.81
N PRO A 239 20.50 6.36 13.92
CA PRO A 239 20.84 7.69 14.41
C PRO A 239 20.20 8.81 13.63
N PHE A 240 20.22 8.74 12.29
CA PHE A 240 19.61 9.74 11.41
C PHE A 240 18.10 9.87 11.66
N LEU A 241 17.36 8.76 11.62
CA LEU A 241 15.92 8.74 11.83
C LEU A 241 15.56 9.35 13.20
N ASN A 242 16.24 8.93 14.25
CA ASN A 242 16.01 9.43 15.60
C ASN A 242 16.33 10.92 15.75
N SER A 243 17.38 11.40 15.09
CA SER A 243 17.78 12.80 15.15
C SER A 243 16.81 13.70 14.38
N VAL A 244 16.36 13.27 13.19
CA VAL A 244 15.32 13.99 12.44
C VAL A 244 14.02 14.06 13.25
N ASP A 245 13.59 12.96 13.88
CA ASP A 245 12.37 12.94 14.69
C ASP A 245 12.50 13.84 15.93
N ARG A 246 13.66 13.86 16.60
CA ARG A 246 13.91 14.75 17.76
C ARG A 246 13.89 16.21 17.38
N VAL A 247 14.64 16.64 16.35
CA VAL A 247 14.65 18.06 15.95
C VAL A 247 13.30 18.51 15.39
N ALA A 248 12.56 17.60 14.74
CA ALA A 248 11.22 17.89 14.24
C ALA A 248 10.16 18.00 15.35
N SER A 249 10.46 17.58 16.59
CA SER A 249 9.49 17.61 17.71
C SER A 249 9.15 19.03 18.16
N VAL A 250 9.95 20.04 17.80
CA VAL A 250 9.63 21.47 18.04
C VAL A 250 8.56 21.98 17.07
N SER A 251 8.30 21.26 15.98
CA SER A 251 7.23 21.56 15.02
C SER A 251 5.96 20.83 15.41
N LEU A 252 4.90 21.54 15.75
CA LEU A 252 3.61 20.94 16.15
C LEU A 252 3.02 20.03 15.08
N ASP A 253 3.20 20.38 13.82
CA ASP A 253 2.62 19.66 12.67
C ASP A 253 3.60 18.70 12.00
N LYS A 254 4.88 18.68 12.42
CA LYS A 254 5.99 18.00 11.72
C LYS A 254 6.05 18.33 10.21
N LYS A 255 5.58 19.53 9.84
CA LYS A 255 5.59 20.04 8.45
C LYS A 255 6.73 21.03 8.22
N ASP A 256 7.34 21.52 9.28
CA ASP A 256 8.46 22.44 9.18
C ASP A 256 9.67 21.76 8.54
N GLY A 257 10.42 22.53 7.78
CA GLY A 257 11.63 22.05 7.15
C GLY A 257 12.73 21.80 8.19
N VAL A 258 13.34 20.63 8.12
CA VAL A 258 14.62 20.40 8.78
C VAL A 258 15.71 20.94 7.86
N LYS A 259 16.44 21.96 8.32
CA LYS A 259 17.60 22.49 7.62
C LYS A 259 18.81 21.59 7.90
N PHE A 260 19.45 21.14 6.85
CA PHE A 260 20.74 20.48 6.85
C PHE A 260 21.81 21.49 6.50
N ASN A 261 22.74 21.73 7.42
CA ASN A 261 24.01 22.40 7.15
C ASN A 261 25.08 21.31 7.12
N LEU A 262 25.46 20.95 5.91
CA LEU A 262 26.42 19.88 5.63
C LEU A 262 27.83 20.48 5.48
N LYS A 263 28.77 19.92 6.23
CA LYS A 263 30.21 20.21 6.16
C LYS A 263 30.97 18.89 6.07
N LYS A 264 32.26 18.99 5.88
CA LYS A 264 33.11 17.79 5.84
C LYS A 264 32.91 16.91 7.09
N ASN A 265 32.40 15.73 6.88
CA ASN A 265 32.11 14.68 7.89
C ASN A 265 31.14 15.11 9.01
N MET A 266 30.34 16.15 8.80
CA MET A 266 29.39 16.65 9.79
C MET A 266 28.09 17.10 9.13
N LEU A 267 26.98 16.73 9.75
CA LEU A 267 25.65 17.18 9.45
C LEU A 267 25.06 17.88 10.68
N ASP A 268 24.89 19.21 10.58
CA ASP A 268 24.13 19.98 11.56
C ASP A 268 22.69 20.11 11.08
N MET A 269 21.76 19.57 11.85
CA MET A 269 20.32 19.67 11.59
C MET A 269 19.69 20.71 12.49
N SER A 270 18.77 21.51 11.95
CA SER A 270 18.00 22.48 12.74
C SER A 270 16.58 22.63 12.22
N VAL A 271 15.66 22.83 13.15
CA VAL A 271 14.27 23.26 12.90
C VAL A 271 14.04 24.51 13.70
N ASN A 272 13.41 25.50 13.10
CA ASN A 272 13.01 26.73 13.76
C ASN A 272 11.52 26.97 13.52
N ASN A 273 10.75 27.04 14.58
CA ASN A 273 9.33 27.35 14.55
C ASN A 273 9.09 28.57 15.44
N THR A 274 8.52 29.61 14.87
CA THR A 274 8.30 30.91 15.55
C THR A 274 7.41 30.81 16.80
N ASN A 275 6.57 29.80 16.88
CA ASN A 275 5.58 29.66 17.98
C ASN A 275 6.05 28.70 19.07
N SER A 276 6.87 27.69 18.74
CA SER A 276 7.24 26.60 19.65
C SER A 276 8.73 26.52 19.98
N GLY A 277 9.58 27.28 19.26
CA GLY A 277 11.02 27.35 19.54
C GLY A 277 11.90 26.70 18.46
N ASP A 278 13.13 26.40 18.80
CA ASP A 278 14.10 25.80 17.91
C ASP A 278 14.71 24.51 18.46
N GLY A 279 15.09 23.62 17.56
CA GLY A 279 15.81 22.37 17.85
C GLY A 279 17.05 22.27 16.97
N LYS A 280 18.16 21.79 17.54
CA LYS A 280 19.41 21.56 16.81
C LYS A 280 20.04 20.25 17.26
N GLU A 281 20.64 19.57 16.30
CA GLU A 281 21.40 18.33 16.57
C GLU A 281 22.47 18.14 15.49
N SER A 282 23.61 17.56 15.88
CA SER A 282 24.72 17.31 14.98
C SER A 282 25.01 15.80 14.91
N LEU A 283 25.25 15.29 13.70
CA LEU A 283 25.64 13.91 13.45
C LEU A 283 26.98 13.86 12.71
N SER A 284 27.80 12.88 13.07
CA SER A 284 28.95 12.49 12.26
C SER A 284 28.47 11.70 11.04
N VAL A 285 28.92 12.10 9.86
CA VAL A 285 28.50 11.52 8.58
C VAL A 285 29.72 11.37 7.67
N LYS A 286 29.59 10.65 6.55
CA LYS A 286 30.58 10.68 5.48
C LYS A 286 30.10 11.64 4.40
N PHE A 287 30.76 12.79 4.30
CA PHE A 287 30.45 13.82 3.31
C PHE A 287 31.68 14.73 3.09
N ASP A 288 32.02 15.00 1.83
CA ASP A 288 33.24 15.73 1.49
C ASP A 288 32.99 17.12 0.88
N HIS A 289 31.76 17.62 0.96
CA HIS A 289 31.35 18.90 0.38
C HIS A 289 30.73 19.81 1.43
N GLU A 290 30.41 21.02 1.04
CA GLU A 290 29.58 21.94 1.81
C GLU A 290 28.25 22.15 1.08
N LEU A 291 27.13 22.10 1.81
CA LEU A 291 25.81 22.32 1.26
C LEU A 291 24.79 22.65 2.35
N ASP A 292 24.00 23.69 2.13
CA ASP A 292 22.81 24.02 2.90
C ASP A 292 21.58 23.57 2.09
N ILE A 293 20.71 22.76 2.69
CA ILE A 293 19.48 22.27 2.05
C ILE A 293 18.42 21.98 3.11
N SER A 294 17.15 22.19 2.78
CA SER A 294 16.05 21.91 3.72
C SER A 294 15.09 20.89 3.15
N PHE A 295 14.57 20.02 4.01
CA PHE A 295 13.58 19.01 3.63
C PHE A 295 12.42 18.98 4.61
N ASN A 296 11.25 18.56 4.15
CA ASN A 296 10.15 18.25 5.04
C ASN A 296 10.56 17.06 5.93
N SER A 297 10.50 17.25 7.25
CA SER A 297 10.91 16.23 8.23
C SER A 297 10.13 14.94 8.09
N ARG A 298 8.82 15.03 7.86
CA ARG A 298 7.95 13.87 7.69
C ARG A 298 8.35 13.04 6.48
N TYR A 299 8.74 13.68 5.37
CA TYR A 299 9.15 12.95 4.17
C TYR A 299 10.45 12.18 4.38
N LEU A 300 11.39 12.79 5.13
CA LEU A 300 12.63 12.09 5.51
C LEU A 300 12.34 10.88 6.40
N ILE A 301 11.49 11.03 7.41
CA ILE A 301 11.09 9.96 8.33
C ILE A 301 10.36 8.85 7.58
N ASP A 302 9.40 9.20 6.73
CA ASP A 302 8.64 8.22 5.96
C ASP A 302 9.55 7.38 5.05
N VAL A 303 10.51 8.02 4.36
CA VAL A 303 11.49 7.32 3.50
C VAL A 303 12.42 6.46 4.36
N ALA A 304 13.04 7.04 5.41
CA ALA A 304 13.99 6.34 6.26
C ALA A 304 13.37 5.10 6.93
N SER A 305 12.07 5.16 7.26
CA SER A 305 11.32 4.03 7.83
C SER A 305 11.06 2.88 6.85
N GLN A 306 11.35 3.06 5.56
CA GLN A 306 11.19 2.01 4.54
C GLN A 306 12.51 1.32 4.20
N LEU A 307 13.63 1.78 4.71
CA LEU A 307 14.93 1.19 4.42
C LEU A 307 15.13 -0.09 5.24
N ASP A 308 15.72 -1.10 4.62
CA ASP A 308 15.96 -2.42 5.24
C ASP A 308 17.35 -2.52 5.88
N GLY A 309 18.30 -1.67 5.42
CA GLY A 309 19.69 -1.67 5.87
C GLY A 309 19.95 -0.79 7.09
N ASP A 310 21.20 -0.79 7.55
CA ASP A 310 21.67 0.03 8.65
C ASP A 310 22.19 1.42 8.20
N GLN A 311 22.19 1.68 6.91
CA GLN A 311 22.72 2.90 6.32
C GLN A 311 21.74 3.51 5.32
N ILE A 312 21.78 4.84 5.21
CA ILE A 312 21.05 5.62 4.20
C ILE A 312 22.07 6.39 3.36
N GLU A 313 21.90 6.35 2.05
CA GLU A 313 22.66 7.14 1.09
C GLU A 313 21.77 8.23 0.51
N ILE A 314 22.19 9.49 0.65
CA ILE A 314 21.51 10.65 0.08
C ILE A 314 22.42 11.31 -0.94
N TYR A 315 21.98 11.32 -2.17
CA TYR A 315 22.70 11.93 -3.28
C TYR A 315 22.14 13.33 -3.54
N LEU A 316 22.99 14.33 -3.49
CA LEU A 316 22.66 15.76 -3.56
C LEU A 316 23.39 16.43 -4.73
N LYS A 317 22.83 17.51 -5.25
CA LYS A 317 23.46 18.37 -6.27
C LYS A 317 23.67 19.78 -5.73
N ASP A 318 22.59 20.48 -5.43
CA ASP A 318 22.55 21.86 -4.96
C ASP A 318 21.36 22.07 -4.01
N THR A 319 21.12 23.29 -3.56
CA THR A 319 20.08 23.65 -2.58
C THR A 319 18.65 23.54 -3.10
N GLY A 320 18.46 23.50 -4.42
CA GLY A 320 17.13 23.52 -5.06
C GLY A 320 16.80 22.24 -5.84
N SER A 321 17.77 21.36 -6.06
CA SER A 321 17.58 20.13 -6.80
C SER A 321 17.03 19.01 -5.91
N PRO A 322 16.16 18.11 -6.45
CA PRO A 322 15.65 16.96 -5.69
C PRO A 322 16.79 16.07 -5.17
N ALA A 323 16.66 15.57 -3.95
CA ALA A 323 17.56 14.57 -3.40
C ALA A 323 17.16 13.17 -3.89
N LEU A 324 18.13 12.34 -4.23
CA LEU A 324 17.93 10.92 -4.48
C LEU A 324 18.39 10.13 -3.25
N ILE A 325 17.52 9.31 -2.70
CA ILE A 325 17.81 8.50 -1.51
C ILE A 325 17.81 7.02 -1.92
N ARG A 326 18.78 6.29 -1.40
CA ARG A 326 18.96 4.84 -1.63
C ARG A 326 19.26 4.11 -0.34
N ASP A 327 18.89 2.86 -0.35
CA ASP A 327 19.29 1.86 0.63
C ASP A 327 20.45 1.02 0.05
N PRO A 328 21.64 1.00 0.65
CA PRO A 328 22.71 0.11 0.19
C PRO A 328 22.36 -1.38 0.27
N ALA A 329 21.38 -1.76 1.09
CA ALA A 329 20.90 -3.14 1.21
C ALA A 329 19.77 -3.48 0.21
N ASP A 330 19.17 -2.48 -0.45
CA ASP A 330 18.07 -2.68 -1.41
C ASP A 330 18.26 -1.79 -2.66
N PHE A 331 18.94 -2.32 -3.67
CA PHE A 331 19.20 -1.62 -4.93
C PHE A 331 17.96 -1.51 -5.85
N ASP A 332 16.90 -2.23 -5.54
CA ASP A 332 15.67 -2.26 -6.34
C ASP A 332 14.68 -1.17 -5.94
N SER A 333 14.96 -0.43 -4.85
CA SER A 333 14.14 0.68 -4.39
C SER A 333 14.92 2.00 -4.41
N ILE A 334 14.25 3.06 -4.87
CA ILE A 334 14.78 4.43 -4.87
C ILE A 334 13.71 5.42 -4.41
N TYR A 335 14.17 6.49 -3.79
CA TYR A 335 13.30 7.55 -3.29
C TYR A 335 13.82 8.90 -3.74
N VAL A 336 12.91 9.80 -4.08
CA VAL A 336 13.22 11.19 -4.44
C VAL A 336 12.45 12.11 -3.51
N VAL A 337 13.13 13.10 -2.94
CA VAL A 337 12.51 14.10 -2.06
C VAL A 337 12.87 15.49 -2.56
N MET A 338 11.84 16.31 -2.79
CA MET A 338 12.02 17.72 -3.16
C MET A 338 12.49 18.51 -1.94
N PRO A 339 13.49 19.39 -2.10
CA PRO A 339 13.86 20.31 -1.04
C PRO A 339 12.78 21.37 -0.81
N MET A 340 12.70 21.86 0.40
CA MET A 340 11.88 23.02 0.73
C MET A 340 12.66 24.30 0.39
N LYS A 341 11.95 25.28 -0.16
CA LYS A 341 12.51 26.64 -0.28
C LYS A 341 12.62 27.21 1.13
N GLY A 342 13.83 27.58 1.52
CA GLY A 342 14.10 28.27 2.77
C GLY A 342 13.59 29.70 2.74
#